data_571e673660c2b4f26e24ccdfdce7ecf3
#
_entry.id   571e673660c2b4f26e24ccdfdce7ecf3
#
_cell.length_a   1.000
_cell.length_b   1.000
_cell.length_c   1.000
_cell.angle_alpha   90.00
_cell.angle_beta   90.00
_cell.angle_gamma   90.00
#
_symmetry.space_group_name_H-M   'P 1'
#
loop_
_entity.id
_entity.type
_entity.pdbx_description
1 polymer ?
#
loop_
_entity_poly.entity_id
_entity_poly.type
_entity_poly.pdbx_seq_one_letter_code
_entity_poly.pdbx_strand_id
1 'polypeptide(L)'
;KGGEVGRVPIDDVSALIGNAHGLSYSNNLLVALAERGTPFVLCGVQHRPVGILWPVDTHHRTAARIDAQLRAPLPLRKRLWKQIVKSKIGRQAAVVGLFGGAEPPLRRLAGKVRAGDAGNIEGQAARAYWPMLLGSAFRRDREIGGINAMLNYGYTVLRAIVASQV
;
A
#
# COMPACT_ATOMS: atom_id res chain seq x y z
N LYS A 1 15.58 -19.32 25.57
CA LYS A 1 16.32 -20.20 24.65
C LYS A 1 15.43 -20.38 23.46
N GLY A 2 15.84 -19.79 22.31
CA GLY A 2 15.05 -19.83 21.08
C GLY A 2 15.11 -21.21 20.45
N GLY A 3 13.95 -21.81 20.25
CA GLY A 3 13.78 -22.98 19.40
C GLY A 3 13.31 -22.56 18.02
N GLU A 4 13.48 -23.43 17.03
CA GLU A 4 12.89 -23.24 15.71
C GLU A 4 11.36 -23.24 15.84
N VAL A 5 10.71 -22.19 15.33
CA VAL A 5 9.25 -22.00 15.40
C VAL A 5 8.58 -22.49 14.11
N GLY A 6 9.30 -22.45 12.98
CA GLY A 6 8.80 -22.90 11.69
C GLY A 6 9.75 -22.60 10.55
N ARG A 7 9.44 -23.13 9.37
CA ARG A 7 10.16 -22.90 8.11
C ARG A 7 9.18 -22.48 7.03
N VAL A 8 9.57 -21.50 6.24
CA VAL A 8 8.84 -21.05 5.05
C VAL A 8 9.82 -21.02 3.89
N PRO A 9 9.51 -21.68 2.75
CA PRO A 9 10.32 -21.54 1.55
C PRO A 9 10.40 -20.07 1.15
N ILE A 10 11.58 -19.58 0.80
CA ILE A 10 11.77 -18.16 0.49
C ILE A 10 11.01 -17.74 -0.77
N ASP A 11 10.76 -18.69 -1.68
CA ASP A 11 10.03 -18.45 -2.92
C ASP A 11 8.51 -18.22 -2.68
N ASP A 12 8.01 -18.61 -1.52
CA ASP A 12 6.61 -18.37 -1.10
C ASP A 12 6.46 -17.03 -0.36
N VAL A 13 7.57 -16.28 -0.15
CA VAL A 13 7.57 -15.03 0.60
C VAL A 13 7.39 -13.84 -0.34
N SER A 14 6.23 -13.20 -0.30
CA SER A 14 5.96 -11.97 -1.09
C SER A 14 6.54 -10.70 -0.45
N ALA A 15 6.72 -10.69 0.86
CA ALA A 15 7.41 -9.62 1.61
C ALA A 15 7.83 -10.15 2.98
N LEU A 16 8.95 -9.69 3.50
CA LEU A 16 9.38 -9.96 4.87
C LEU A 16 9.24 -8.68 5.71
N ILE A 17 8.73 -8.82 6.93
CA ILE A 17 8.53 -7.69 7.83
C ILE A 17 9.27 -7.94 9.14
N GLY A 18 10.29 -7.15 9.39
CA GLY A 18 11.03 -7.14 10.65
C GLY A 18 10.37 -6.23 11.67
N ASN A 19 9.52 -6.79 12.54
CA ASN A 19 8.62 -6.02 13.41
C ASN A 19 8.80 -6.31 14.91
N ALA A 20 9.86 -6.95 15.32
CA ALA A 20 10.14 -7.19 16.74
C ALA A 20 11.48 -6.59 17.15
N HIS A 21 11.60 -6.25 18.44
CA HIS A 21 12.86 -5.80 19.00
C HIS A 21 13.86 -6.96 19.11
N GLY A 22 15.14 -6.68 18.90
CA GLY A 22 16.20 -7.66 19.05
C GLY A 22 16.26 -8.73 17.95
N LEU A 23 15.61 -8.51 16.82
CA LEU A 23 15.72 -9.40 15.66
C LEU A 23 17.13 -9.35 15.08
N SER A 24 17.67 -10.53 14.75
CA SER A 24 18.92 -10.69 14.02
C SER A 24 18.66 -11.37 12.68
N TYR A 25 19.34 -10.95 11.64
CA TYR A 25 19.20 -11.48 10.29
C TYR A 25 20.55 -11.90 9.76
N SER A 26 20.62 -13.06 9.10
CA SER A 26 21.85 -13.43 8.41
C SER A 26 21.99 -12.63 7.11
N ASN A 27 23.24 -12.33 6.74
CA ASN A 27 23.50 -11.69 5.44
C ASN A 27 22.97 -12.54 4.27
N ASN A 28 23.04 -13.86 4.36
CA ASN A 28 22.54 -14.77 3.34
C ASN A 28 21.02 -14.63 3.13
N LEU A 29 20.24 -14.42 4.20
CA LEU A 29 18.82 -14.15 4.07
C LEU A 29 18.57 -12.84 3.31
N LEU A 30 19.29 -11.77 3.67
CA LEU A 30 19.13 -10.46 3.02
C LEU A 30 19.51 -10.51 1.53
N VAL A 31 20.60 -11.19 1.20
CA VAL A 31 21.02 -11.42 -0.19
C VAL A 31 19.96 -12.20 -0.95
N ALA A 32 19.48 -13.32 -0.40
CA ALA A 32 18.47 -14.15 -1.05
C ALA A 32 17.14 -13.42 -1.29
N LEU A 33 16.71 -12.54 -0.38
CA LEU A 33 15.55 -11.67 -0.58
C LEU A 33 15.78 -10.65 -1.68
N ALA A 34 16.96 -10.00 -1.69
CA ALA A 34 17.30 -9.02 -2.70
C ALA A 34 17.38 -9.62 -4.11
N GLU A 35 18.02 -10.78 -4.28
CA GLU A 35 18.12 -11.50 -5.56
C GLU A 35 16.74 -11.89 -6.13
N ARG A 36 15.75 -12.13 -5.27
CA ARG A 36 14.37 -12.46 -5.67
C ARG A 36 13.47 -11.24 -5.84
N GLY A 37 13.97 -10.05 -5.56
CA GLY A 37 13.15 -8.84 -5.57
C GLY A 37 12.10 -8.81 -4.45
N THR A 38 12.27 -9.64 -3.42
CA THR A 38 11.35 -9.70 -2.27
C THR A 38 11.65 -8.55 -1.31
N PRO A 39 10.71 -7.59 -1.10
CA PRO A 39 10.95 -6.45 -0.22
C PRO A 39 11.06 -6.89 1.24
N PHE A 40 12.03 -6.33 1.96
CA PHE A 40 12.13 -6.46 3.39
C PHE A 40 11.84 -5.14 4.09
N VAL A 41 10.74 -5.07 4.82
CA VAL A 41 10.28 -3.89 5.54
C VAL A 41 10.85 -3.90 6.96
N LEU A 42 11.61 -2.89 7.32
CA LEU A 42 12.15 -2.69 8.66
C LEU A 42 11.17 -1.82 9.47
N CYS A 43 10.74 -2.31 10.62
CA CYS A 43 9.93 -1.56 11.56
C CYS A 43 10.77 -1.12 12.77
N GLY A 44 10.64 0.13 13.14
CA GLY A 44 11.27 0.74 14.31
C GLY A 44 10.37 0.72 15.54
N VAL A 45 10.63 1.66 16.43
CA VAL A 45 9.84 1.86 17.65
C VAL A 45 8.35 2.02 17.32
N GLN A 46 7.49 1.45 18.15
CA GLN A 46 6.03 1.44 17.97
C GLN A 46 5.57 0.73 16.66
N HIS A 47 6.38 -0.24 16.17
CA HIS A 47 6.07 -1.01 14.98
C HIS A 47 5.86 -0.16 13.70
N ARG A 48 6.42 1.05 13.67
CA ARG A 48 6.33 1.92 12.49
C ARG A 48 7.37 1.51 11.46
N PRO A 49 6.99 1.32 10.18
CA PRO A 49 7.95 1.10 9.11
C PRO A 49 8.88 2.31 8.96
N VAL A 50 10.20 2.06 9.05
CA VAL A 50 11.25 3.08 8.99
C VAL A 50 12.18 2.91 7.80
N GLY A 51 12.19 1.72 7.18
CA GLY A 51 13.01 1.46 6.01
C GLY A 51 12.55 0.24 5.22
N ILE A 52 13.03 0.15 4.00
CA ILE A 52 12.82 -0.99 3.11
C ILE A 52 14.16 -1.35 2.49
N LEU A 53 14.56 -2.62 2.62
CA LEU A 53 15.64 -3.17 1.82
C LEU A 53 15.12 -3.42 0.42
N TRP A 54 15.78 -2.83 -0.57
CA TRP A 54 15.43 -2.92 -1.97
C TRP A 54 16.60 -3.49 -2.78
N PRO A 55 16.37 -4.40 -3.74
CA PRO A 55 17.44 -4.88 -4.60
C PRO A 55 18.02 -3.74 -5.45
N VAL A 56 19.35 -3.74 -5.62
CA VAL A 56 20.04 -2.80 -6.51
C VAL A 56 19.77 -3.15 -7.97
N ASP A 57 19.84 -4.45 -8.28
CA ASP A 57 19.55 -4.96 -9.61
C ASP A 57 18.03 -5.15 -9.77
N THR A 58 17.41 -4.27 -10.52
CA THR A 58 16.03 -4.43 -10.95
C THR A 58 15.99 -5.14 -12.31
N HIS A 59 14.93 -5.91 -12.55
CA HIS A 59 14.72 -6.60 -13.83
C HIS A 59 14.91 -5.60 -15.00
N HIS A 60 15.64 -5.98 -16.05
CA HIS A 60 15.96 -5.12 -17.22
C HIS A 60 14.75 -4.35 -17.79
N ARG A 61 13.54 -4.88 -17.63
CA ARG A 61 12.29 -4.21 -18.05
C ARG A 61 11.86 -3.06 -17.13
N THR A 62 12.38 -2.96 -15.90
CA THR A 62 11.98 -1.91 -14.95
C THR A 62 12.41 -0.54 -15.45
N ALA A 63 13.65 -0.40 -15.95
CA ALA A 63 14.12 0.86 -16.52
C ALA A 63 13.27 1.31 -17.70
N ALA A 64 12.91 0.39 -18.60
CA ALA A 64 12.04 0.69 -19.76
C ALA A 64 10.62 1.08 -19.32
N ARG A 65 10.07 0.43 -18.29
CA ARG A 65 8.75 0.79 -17.74
C ARG A 65 8.76 2.17 -17.09
N ILE A 66 9.78 2.49 -16.30
CA ILE A 66 9.94 3.81 -15.68
C ILE A 66 10.07 4.88 -16.78
N ASP A 67 10.88 4.66 -17.80
CA ASP A 67 11.03 5.59 -18.92
C ASP A 67 9.71 5.82 -19.66
N ALA A 68 8.97 4.75 -19.95
CA ALA A 68 7.64 4.85 -20.55
C ALA A 68 6.64 5.64 -19.69
N GLN A 69 6.68 5.47 -18.36
CA GLN A 69 5.83 6.23 -17.43
C GLN A 69 6.23 7.72 -17.41
N LEU A 70 7.52 8.02 -17.40
CA LEU A 70 8.03 9.40 -17.40
C LEU A 70 7.67 10.14 -18.69
N ARG A 71 7.75 9.45 -19.85
CA ARG A 71 7.41 10.00 -21.16
C ARG A 71 5.91 10.04 -21.47
N ALA A 72 5.08 9.42 -20.61
CA ALA A 72 3.64 9.36 -20.84
C ALA A 72 3.04 10.79 -20.92
N PRO A 73 2.30 11.12 -22.01
CA PRO A 73 1.71 12.44 -22.18
C PRO A 73 0.72 12.77 -21.07
N LEU A 74 0.63 14.04 -20.70
CA LEU A 74 -0.26 14.50 -19.61
C LEU A 74 -1.72 14.04 -19.76
N PRO A 75 -2.33 14.06 -20.98
CA PRO A 75 -3.70 13.55 -21.14
C PRO A 75 -3.84 12.06 -20.80
N LEU A 76 -2.84 11.24 -21.15
CA LEU A 76 -2.82 9.82 -20.80
C LEU A 76 -2.71 9.63 -19.28
N ARG A 77 -1.77 10.33 -18.64
CA ARG A 77 -1.60 10.31 -17.17
C ARG A 77 -2.88 10.71 -16.45
N LYS A 78 -3.57 11.76 -16.90
CA LYS A 78 -4.85 12.20 -16.34
C LYS A 78 -5.97 11.17 -16.52
N ARG A 79 -6.02 10.46 -17.65
CA ARG A 79 -6.98 9.36 -17.87
C ARG A 79 -6.72 8.17 -16.97
N LEU A 80 -5.47 7.74 -16.86
CA LEU A 80 -5.07 6.64 -15.96
C LEU A 80 -5.36 6.99 -14.50
N TRP A 81 -5.03 8.20 -14.08
CA TRP A 81 -5.35 8.67 -12.73
C TRP A 81 -6.85 8.63 -12.44
N LYS A 82 -7.69 9.08 -13.38
CA LYS A 82 -9.15 8.95 -13.27
C LYS A 82 -9.58 7.50 -13.04
N GLN A 83 -9.03 6.55 -13.79
CA GLN A 83 -9.38 5.12 -13.65
C GLN A 83 -8.97 4.59 -12.27
N ILE A 84 -7.77 4.92 -11.80
CA ILE A 84 -7.26 4.52 -10.48
C ILE A 84 -8.19 5.06 -9.37
N VAL A 85 -8.50 6.36 -9.41
CA VAL A 85 -9.37 6.97 -8.40
C VAL A 85 -10.77 6.36 -8.41
N LYS A 86 -11.37 6.16 -9.59
CA LYS A 86 -12.69 5.49 -9.71
C LYS A 86 -12.67 4.08 -9.14
N SER A 87 -11.66 3.30 -9.48
CA SER A 87 -11.50 1.93 -8.98
C SER A 87 -11.32 1.92 -7.46
N LYS A 88 -10.49 2.80 -6.92
CA LYS A 88 -10.29 2.96 -5.47
C LYS A 88 -11.61 3.24 -4.74
N ILE A 89 -12.36 4.24 -5.18
CA ILE A 89 -13.63 4.61 -4.55
C ILE A 89 -14.66 3.47 -4.68
N GLY A 90 -14.70 2.80 -5.83
CA GLY A 90 -15.59 1.65 -6.05
C GLY A 90 -15.28 0.49 -5.09
N ARG A 91 -13.99 0.20 -4.85
CA ARG A 91 -13.57 -0.80 -3.85
C ARG A 91 -13.88 -0.37 -2.43
N GLN A 92 -13.70 0.91 -2.10
CA GLN A 92 -14.10 1.45 -0.80
C GLN A 92 -15.60 1.31 -0.58
N ALA A 93 -16.44 1.58 -1.59
CA ALA A 93 -17.87 1.36 -1.50
C ALA A 93 -18.21 -0.11 -1.24
N ALA A 94 -17.60 -1.04 -1.98
CA ALA A 94 -17.81 -2.47 -1.78
C ALA A 94 -17.42 -2.92 -0.36
N VAL A 95 -16.29 -2.42 0.18
CA VAL A 95 -15.88 -2.72 1.56
C VAL A 95 -16.91 -2.20 2.56
N VAL A 96 -17.39 -0.97 2.40
CA VAL A 96 -18.47 -0.43 3.26
C VAL A 96 -19.72 -1.33 3.22
N GLY A 97 -20.10 -1.79 2.03
CA GLY A 97 -21.23 -2.72 1.86
C GLY A 97 -21.04 -4.05 2.57
N LEU A 98 -19.82 -4.63 2.54
CA LEU A 98 -19.50 -5.87 3.25
C LEU A 98 -19.68 -5.74 4.77
N PHE A 99 -19.51 -4.55 5.32
CA PHE A 99 -19.73 -4.26 6.75
C PHE A 99 -21.13 -3.66 7.05
N GLY A 100 -22.07 -3.82 6.13
CA GLY A 100 -23.46 -3.39 6.34
C GLY A 100 -23.71 -1.89 6.17
N GLY A 101 -22.72 -1.13 5.68
CA GLY A 101 -22.87 0.30 5.43
C GLY A 101 -23.47 0.62 4.05
N ALA A 102 -23.82 1.89 3.83
CA ALA A 102 -24.45 2.35 2.59
C ALA A 102 -23.39 2.62 1.49
N GLU A 103 -23.35 1.82 0.43
CA GLU A 103 -22.48 2.00 -0.72
C GLU A 103 -22.84 3.21 -1.63
N PRO A 104 -24.14 3.56 -1.85
CA PRO A 104 -24.52 4.54 -2.86
C PRO A 104 -23.83 5.91 -2.75
N PRO A 105 -23.56 6.47 -1.56
CA PRO A 105 -22.85 7.74 -1.46
C PRO A 105 -21.45 7.72 -2.11
N LEU A 106 -20.66 6.66 -1.87
CA LEU A 106 -19.33 6.51 -2.45
C LEU A 106 -19.41 6.21 -3.95
N ARG A 107 -20.35 5.38 -4.40
CA ARG A 107 -20.55 5.09 -5.83
C ARG A 107 -20.92 6.36 -6.60
N ARG A 108 -21.73 7.25 -6.04
CA ARG A 108 -22.04 8.57 -6.65
C ARG A 108 -20.77 9.43 -6.77
N LEU A 109 -19.90 9.43 -5.77
CA LEU A 109 -18.61 10.14 -5.85
C LEU A 109 -17.74 9.56 -6.96
N ALA A 110 -17.63 8.23 -7.07
CA ALA A 110 -16.88 7.58 -8.15
C ALA A 110 -17.37 8.05 -9.54
N GLY A 111 -18.66 8.27 -9.72
CA GLY A 111 -19.25 8.80 -10.97
C GLY A 111 -18.80 10.22 -11.31
N LYS A 112 -18.46 11.04 -10.30
CA LYS A 112 -18.07 12.45 -10.48
C LYS A 112 -16.59 12.63 -10.84
N VAL A 113 -15.75 11.58 -10.78
CA VAL A 113 -14.32 11.68 -11.04
C VAL A 113 -14.06 12.05 -12.49
N ARG A 114 -13.40 13.19 -12.71
CA ARG A 114 -12.97 13.69 -14.03
C ARG A 114 -11.49 13.35 -14.26
N ALA A 115 -11.00 13.62 -15.47
CA ALA A 115 -9.60 13.42 -15.82
C ALA A 115 -8.66 14.18 -14.87
N GLY A 116 -7.70 13.50 -14.28
CA GLY A 116 -6.77 14.05 -13.30
C GLY A 116 -7.37 14.34 -11.92
N ASP A 117 -8.62 13.96 -11.67
CA ASP A 117 -9.36 14.22 -10.43
C ASP A 117 -9.33 15.70 -9.99
N ALA A 118 -9.57 16.61 -10.95
CA ALA A 118 -9.50 18.06 -10.71
C ALA A 118 -10.41 18.56 -9.58
N GLY A 119 -11.48 17.81 -9.27
CA GLY A 119 -12.39 18.13 -8.16
C GLY A 119 -11.97 17.52 -6.82
N ASN A 120 -10.81 16.88 -6.73
CA ASN A 120 -10.36 16.16 -5.53
C ASN A 120 -11.46 15.23 -4.95
N ILE A 121 -12.09 14.46 -5.83
CA ILE A 121 -13.15 13.52 -5.44
C ILE A 121 -12.56 12.39 -4.59
N GLU A 122 -11.30 12.01 -4.84
CA GLU A 122 -10.57 11.06 -4.01
C GLU A 122 -10.54 11.48 -2.53
N GLY A 123 -10.17 12.73 -2.27
CA GLY A 123 -10.14 13.27 -0.91
C GLY A 123 -11.54 13.39 -0.29
N GLN A 124 -12.58 13.71 -1.08
CA GLN A 124 -13.97 13.72 -0.61
C GLN A 124 -14.42 12.31 -0.24
N ALA A 125 -14.14 11.31 -1.08
CA ALA A 125 -14.47 9.93 -0.83
C ALA A 125 -13.72 9.38 0.41
N ALA A 126 -12.45 9.71 0.59
CA ALA A 126 -11.69 9.30 1.77
C ALA A 126 -12.30 9.87 3.07
N ARG A 127 -12.70 11.14 3.06
CA ARG A 127 -13.39 11.75 4.22
C ARG A 127 -14.73 11.11 4.55
N ALA A 128 -15.46 10.64 3.54
CA ALA A 128 -16.71 9.93 3.74
C ALA A 128 -16.51 8.47 4.17
N TYR A 129 -15.55 7.78 3.54
CA TYR A 129 -15.29 6.36 3.72
C TYR A 129 -14.94 5.98 5.15
N TRP A 130 -14.01 6.70 5.78
CA TRP A 130 -13.51 6.30 7.08
C TRP A 130 -14.56 6.35 8.19
N PRO A 131 -15.37 7.40 8.32
CA PRO A 131 -16.48 7.41 9.27
C PRO A 131 -17.56 6.33 8.99
N MET A 132 -17.77 6.01 7.71
CA MET A 132 -18.73 4.95 7.34
C MET A 132 -18.24 3.56 7.75
N LEU A 133 -16.93 3.33 7.74
CA LEU A 133 -16.33 2.03 8.06
C LEU A 133 -16.05 1.86 9.56
N LEU A 134 -15.55 2.91 10.21
CA LEU A 134 -14.99 2.85 11.58
C LEU A 134 -15.79 3.68 12.61
N GLY A 135 -16.94 4.21 12.20
CA GLY A 135 -17.80 5.02 13.05
C GLY A 135 -17.60 6.53 12.86
N SER A 136 -18.64 7.31 13.14
CA SER A 136 -18.73 8.74 12.83
C SER A 136 -17.66 9.60 13.53
N ALA A 137 -17.13 9.15 14.66
CA ALA A 137 -16.07 9.84 15.39
C ALA A 137 -14.66 9.61 14.80
N PHE A 138 -14.48 8.56 13.96
CA PHE A 138 -13.17 8.25 13.42
C PHE A 138 -12.73 9.28 12.38
N ARG A 139 -11.46 9.70 12.52
CA ARG A 139 -10.76 10.55 11.53
C ARG A 139 -9.46 9.90 11.15
N ARG A 140 -9.22 9.80 9.85
CA ARG A 140 -7.94 9.30 9.32
C ARG A 140 -6.86 10.36 9.53
N ASP A 141 -5.94 10.07 10.43
CA ASP A 141 -4.79 10.91 10.74
C ASP A 141 -3.52 10.05 10.83
N ARG A 142 -2.44 10.48 10.19
CA ARG A 142 -1.19 9.71 10.15
C ARG A 142 -0.37 9.86 11.43
N GLU A 143 -0.59 10.91 12.19
CA GLU A 143 0.18 11.23 13.40
C GLU A 143 -0.45 10.61 14.66
N ILE A 144 -1.72 10.23 14.59
CA ILE A 144 -2.44 9.63 15.71
C ILE A 144 -2.18 8.12 15.78
N GLY A 145 -2.00 7.59 16.99
CA GLY A 145 -1.82 6.15 17.25
C GLY A 145 -3.09 5.30 17.06
N GLY A 146 -3.08 4.10 17.64
CA GLY A 146 -4.21 3.17 17.59
C GLY A 146 -4.51 2.67 16.17
N ILE A 147 -5.76 2.68 15.74
CA ILE A 147 -6.20 2.22 14.42
C ILE A 147 -5.46 2.96 13.29
N ASN A 148 -5.18 4.24 13.46
CA ASN A 148 -4.42 5.02 12.47
C ASN A 148 -2.99 4.49 12.29
N ALA A 149 -2.32 4.08 13.37
CA ALA A 149 -0.99 3.48 13.29
C ALA A 149 -1.04 2.10 12.58
N MET A 150 -2.06 1.27 12.87
CA MET A 150 -2.27 0.00 12.17
C MET A 150 -2.51 0.20 10.67
N LEU A 151 -3.29 1.20 10.30
CA LEU A 151 -3.51 1.56 8.89
C LEU A 151 -2.23 2.05 8.22
N ASN A 152 -1.42 2.87 8.90
CA ASN A 152 -0.11 3.32 8.38
C ASN A 152 0.80 2.13 8.09
N TYR A 153 0.86 1.18 9.03
CA TYR A 153 1.62 -0.06 8.88
C TYR A 153 1.15 -0.85 7.65
N GLY A 154 -0.15 -1.17 7.56
CA GLY A 154 -0.71 -1.92 6.44
C GLY A 154 -0.49 -1.24 5.08
N TYR A 155 -0.64 0.08 5.01
CA TYR A 155 -0.35 0.84 3.79
C TYR A 155 1.13 0.81 3.39
N THR A 156 2.04 0.81 4.35
CA THR A 156 3.48 0.75 4.06
C THR A 156 3.86 -0.62 3.51
N VAL A 157 3.33 -1.70 4.10
CA VAL A 157 3.53 -3.06 3.62
C VAL A 157 2.99 -3.23 2.19
N LEU A 158 1.73 -2.83 1.96
CA LEU A 158 1.13 -2.87 0.62
C LEU A 158 1.93 -2.07 -0.40
N ARG A 159 2.41 -0.88 -0.03
CA ARG A 159 3.22 -0.05 -0.92
C ARG A 159 4.54 -0.72 -1.28
N ALA A 160 5.19 -1.39 -0.33
CA ALA A 160 6.42 -2.14 -0.58
C ALA A 160 6.17 -3.30 -1.57
N ILE A 161 5.12 -4.10 -1.34
CA ILE A 161 4.75 -5.22 -2.22
C ILE A 161 4.40 -4.71 -3.63
N VAL A 162 3.58 -3.68 -3.76
CA VAL A 162 3.18 -3.13 -5.06
C VAL A 162 4.39 -2.54 -5.80
N ALA A 163 5.26 -1.83 -5.10
CA ALA A 163 6.45 -1.24 -5.71
C ALA A 163 7.43 -2.31 -6.22
N SER A 164 7.50 -3.50 -5.61
CA SER A 164 8.35 -4.60 -6.10
C SER A 164 7.86 -5.20 -7.42
N GLN A 165 6.63 -4.92 -7.85
CA GLN A 165 6.05 -5.44 -9.10
C GLN A 165 6.22 -4.49 -10.30
N VAL A 166 6.78 -3.30 -10.09
CA VAL A 166 7.00 -2.27 -11.12
C VAL A 166 8.43 -2.32 -11.62
#